data_79251077534784aedbdbe844f6a4efef
#
_entry.id   79251077534784aedbdbe844f6a4efef
#
_cell.length_a   1.000
_cell.length_b   1.000
_cell.length_c   1.000
_cell.angle_alpha   90.00
_cell.angle_beta   90.00
_cell.angle_gamma   90.00
#
_symmetry.space_group_name_H-M   'P 1'
#
loop_
_entity.id
_entity.type
_entity.pdbx_description
1 polymer ?
#
loop_
_entity_poly.entity_id
_entity_poly.type
_entity_poly.pdbx_seq_one_letter_code
_entity_poly.pdbx_strand_id
1 'polypeptide(L)'
;MKNSIDFLPERKQRDLRELAALIRDEVKDVVMIILYGSYAANTYVERDERRDYGVRTIYMSDYDLLVVTKRRLGERESTVEARIRERFAAGKNDENLPRPQIINESISKLNDALTMGRYFYVEIVAKGIMLYDSGECLLTTPKELDYAEIKAMAEEYYTS
;
A
#
# COMPACT_ATOMS: atom_id res chain seq x y z
N MET A 1 -0.85 -14.25 2.48
CA MET A 1 -1.37 -12.89 2.70
C MET A 1 -2.43 -12.92 3.78
N LYS A 2 -2.40 -11.98 4.69
CA LYS A 2 -3.41 -11.83 5.76
C LYS A 2 -4.65 -11.12 5.21
N ASN A 3 -5.76 -11.23 5.91
CA ASN A 3 -7.02 -10.58 5.51
C ASN A 3 -7.70 -9.84 6.67
N SER A 4 -7.02 -9.63 7.79
CA SER A 4 -7.57 -8.96 8.95
C SER A 4 -6.67 -7.84 9.43
N ILE A 5 -7.30 -6.71 9.80
CA ILE A 5 -6.65 -5.55 10.42
C ILE A 5 -7.05 -5.40 11.89
N ASP A 6 -7.60 -6.45 12.50
CA ASP A 6 -8.11 -6.40 13.87
C ASP A 6 -7.01 -6.09 14.90
N PHE A 7 -5.74 -6.33 14.59
CA PHE A 7 -4.62 -5.99 15.45
C PHE A 7 -4.36 -4.48 15.55
N LEU A 8 -4.88 -3.68 14.63
CA LEU A 8 -4.72 -2.23 14.65
C LEU A 8 -5.75 -1.57 15.58
N PRO A 9 -5.43 -0.40 16.15
CA PRO A 9 -6.42 0.38 16.88
C PRO A 9 -7.65 0.67 16.04
N GLU A 10 -8.80 0.77 16.68
CA GLU A 10 -10.09 0.95 16.03
C GLU A 10 -10.12 2.15 15.07
N ARG A 11 -9.48 3.24 15.46
CA ARG A 11 -9.33 4.44 14.63
C ARG A 11 -8.61 4.15 13.32
N LYS A 12 -7.54 3.35 13.36
CA LYS A 12 -6.79 2.95 12.16
C LYS A 12 -7.60 2.02 11.28
N GLN A 13 -8.36 1.13 11.88
CA GLN A 13 -9.27 0.26 11.15
C GLN A 13 -10.33 1.08 10.39
N ARG A 14 -10.91 2.08 11.03
CA ARG A 14 -11.88 2.99 10.38
C ARG A 14 -11.26 3.75 9.22
N ASP A 15 -10.05 4.26 9.40
CA ASP A 15 -9.32 4.95 8.34
C ASP A 15 -9.14 4.05 7.12
N LEU A 16 -8.70 2.83 7.33
CA LEU A 16 -8.43 1.90 6.24
C LEU A 16 -9.71 1.44 5.52
N ARG A 17 -10.81 1.26 6.25
CA ARG A 17 -12.11 0.96 5.65
C ARG A 17 -12.61 2.13 4.82
N GLU A 18 -12.47 3.34 5.33
CA GLU A 18 -12.84 4.56 4.60
C GLU A 18 -12.00 4.70 3.32
N LEU A 19 -10.70 4.53 3.42
CA LEU A 19 -9.81 4.59 2.26
C LEU A 19 -10.17 3.55 1.20
N ALA A 20 -10.45 2.33 1.61
CA ALA A 20 -10.88 1.29 0.67
C ALA A 20 -12.18 1.68 -0.05
N ALA A 21 -13.15 2.28 0.66
CA ALA A 21 -14.39 2.76 0.08
C ALA A 21 -14.16 3.93 -0.89
N LEU A 22 -13.31 4.88 -0.51
CA LEU A 22 -12.96 6.02 -1.36
C LEU A 22 -12.26 5.57 -2.66
N ILE A 23 -11.33 4.64 -2.54
CA ILE A 23 -10.63 4.08 -3.69
C ILE A 23 -11.61 3.41 -4.65
N ARG A 24 -12.52 2.61 -4.12
CA ARG A 24 -13.54 1.93 -4.95
C ARG A 24 -14.48 2.92 -5.62
N ASP A 25 -14.73 4.06 -4.99
CA ASP A 25 -15.58 5.11 -5.57
C ASP A 25 -14.86 5.88 -6.68
N GLU A 26 -13.60 6.19 -6.48
CA GLU A 26 -12.82 7.00 -7.43
C GLU A 26 -12.19 6.20 -8.58
N VAL A 27 -11.99 4.90 -8.39
CA VAL A 27 -11.29 4.05 -9.34
C VAL A 27 -12.22 2.97 -9.86
N LYS A 28 -12.31 2.86 -11.19
CA LYS A 28 -13.10 1.80 -11.84
C LYS A 28 -12.33 0.49 -11.87
N ASP A 29 -13.06 -0.62 -11.85
CA ASP A 29 -12.51 -1.96 -12.05
C ASP A 29 -11.44 -2.33 -11.03
N VAL A 30 -11.63 -1.92 -9.77
CA VAL A 30 -10.75 -2.34 -8.69
C VAL A 30 -10.95 -3.83 -8.45
N VAL A 31 -9.87 -4.57 -8.55
CA VAL A 31 -9.82 -6.02 -8.34
C VAL A 31 -9.47 -6.35 -6.90
N MET A 32 -8.46 -5.67 -6.37
CA MET A 32 -7.95 -5.86 -5.01
C MET A 32 -7.39 -4.55 -4.47
N ILE A 33 -7.43 -4.40 -3.13
CA ILE A 33 -6.72 -3.36 -2.41
C ILE A 33 -5.91 -4.04 -1.32
N ILE A 34 -4.60 -3.86 -1.34
CA ILE A 34 -3.67 -4.53 -0.43
C ILE A 34 -2.93 -3.48 0.39
N LEU A 35 -3.02 -3.58 1.71
CA LEU A 35 -2.21 -2.81 2.63
C LEU A 35 -0.84 -3.47 2.76
N TYR A 36 0.22 -2.69 2.58
CA TYR A 36 1.58 -3.19 2.78
C TYR A 36 2.38 -2.21 3.64
N GLY A 37 3.67 -2.48 3.81
CA GLY A 37 4.54 -1.60 4.58
C GLY A 37 4.34 -1.70 6.08
N SER A 38 4.65 -0.61 6.79
CA SER A 38 4.74 -0.63 8.25
C SER A 38 3.43 -0.90 8.97
N TYR A 39 2.29 -0.43 8.45
CA TYR A 39 0.99 -0.73 9.06
C TYR A 39 0.62 -2.21 8.91
N ALA A 40 0.93 -2.82 7.78
CA ALA A 40 0.71 -4.25 7.59
C ALA A 40 1.61 -5.10 8.49
N ALA A 41 2.84 -4.64 8.70
CA ALA A 41 3.83 -5.32 9.54
C ALA A 41 3.68 -5.02 11.04
N ASN A 42 2.80 -4.11 11.41
CA ASN A 42 2.63 -3.61 12.78
C ASN A 42 3.91 -2.98 13.35
N THR A 43 4.65 -2.29 12.49
CA THR A 43 5.90 -1.59 12.85
C THR A 43 5.80 -0.08 12.57
N TYR A 44 4.58 0.42 12.42
CA TYR A 44 4.33 1.81 12.07
C TYR A 44 4.73 2.77 13.19
N VAL A 45 5.05 4.01 12.79
CA VAL A 45 5.35 5.12 13.68
C VAL A 45 4.19 6.10 13.61
N GLU A 46 3.54 6.39 14.75
CA GLU A 46 2.42 7.33 14.79
C GLU A 46 2.91 8.77 14.63
N ARG A 47 3.93 9.12 15.37
CA ARG A 47 4.55 10.46 15.26
C ARG A 47 5.91 10.43 15.96
N ASP A 48 6.95 10.78 15.24
CA ASP A 48 8.28 10.98 15.81
C ASP A 48 8.74 12.39 15.45
N GLU A 49 8.97 13.21 16.46
CA GLU A 49 9.42 14.59 16.31
C GLU A 49 10.86 14.71 16.76
N ARG A 50 11.73 15.15 15.85
CA ARG A 50 13.16 15.36 16.13
C ARG A 50 13.55 16.79 15.85
N ARG A 51 14.47 17.31 16.67
CA ARG A 51 15.10 18.62 16.45
C ARG A 51 16.60 18.42 16.31
N ASP A 52 17.10 18.59 15.09
CA ASP A 52 18.52 18.53 14.78
C ASP A 52 18.96 19.89 14.25
N TYR A 53 19.97 20.50 14.89
CA TYR A 53 20.50 21.81 14.50
C TYR A 53 19.45 22.91 14.39
N GLY A 54 18.45 22.89 15.28
CA GLY A 54 17.37 23.87 15.27
C GLY A 54 16.26 23.60 14.25
N VAL A 55 16.37 22.54 13.46
CA VAL A 55 15.34 22.15 12.51
C VAL A 55 14.44 21.10 13.12
N ARG A 56 13.12 21.35 13.07
CA ARG A 56 12.11 20.41 13.54
C ARG A 56 11.76 19.44 12.41
N THR A 57 11.97 18.16 12.63
CA THR A 57 11.59 17.09 11.70
C THR A 57 10.52 16.22 12.32
N ILE A 58 9.42 15.98 11.58
CA ILE A 58 8.35 15.09 12.00
C ILE A 58 8.32 13.90 11.05
N TYR A 59 8.33 12.70 11.61
CA TYR A 59 8.17 11.46 10.87
C TYR A 59 6.91 10.75 11.31
N MET A 60 6.12 10.30 10.32
CA MET A 60 4.92 9.49 10.51
C MET A 60 4.87 8.46 9.41
N SER A 61 4.42 7.24 9.75
CA SER A 61 4.19 6.22 8.73
C SER A 61 2.96 6.56 7.89
N ASP A 62 3.06 6.27 6.59
CA ASP A 62 1.95 6.40 5.66
C ASP A 62 1.10 5.12 5.62
N TYR A 63 -0.13 5.23 5.16
CA TYR A 63 -0.91 4.08 4.76
C TYR A 63 -0.49 3.68 3.35
N ASP A 64 0.27 2.62 3.21
CA ASP A 64 0.77 2.13 1.92
C ASP A 64 -0.23 1.16 1.31
N LEU A 65 -0.81 1.54 0.18
CA LEU A 65 -1.87 0.79 -0.47
C LEU A 65 -1.51 0.46 -1.91
N LEU A 66 -1.57 -0.83 -2.24
CA LEU A 66 -1.49 -1.28 -3.63
C LEU A 66 -2.92 -1.48 -4.14
N VAL A 67 -3.29 -0.69 -5.14
CA VAL A 67 -4.60 -0.76 -5.77
C VAL A 67 -4.44 -1.52 -7.08
N VAL A 68 -4.99 -2.73 -7.12
CA VAL A 68 -4.92 -3.59 -8.28
C VAL A 68 -6.20 -3.41 -9.09
N THR A 69 -6.05 -3.09 -10.36
CA THR A 69 -7.15 -2.84 -11.28
C THR A 69 -7.07 -3.77 -12.50
N LYS A 70 -8.16 -3.88 -13.26
CA LYS A 70 -8.13 -4.61 -14.53
C LYS A 70 -7.20 -3.93 -15.52
N ARG A 71 -7.21 -2.59 -15.56
CA ARG A 71 -6.32 -1.76 -16.39
C ARG A 71 -5.66 -0.70 -15.53
N ARG A 72 -4.41 -0.38 -15.83
CA ARG A 72 -3.69 0.69 -15.13
C ARG A 72 -4.35 2.05 -15.36
N LEU A 73 -4.33 2.88 -14.33
CA LEU A 73 -4.79 4.26 -14.41
C LEU A 73 -3.91 5.12 -15.34
N GLY A 74 -2.62 4.79 -15.42
CA GLY A 74 -1.68 5.52 -16.25
C GLY A 74 -1.51 6.96 -15.77
N GLU A 75 -1.67 7.93 -16.69
CA GLU A 75 -1.48 9.35 -16.40
C GLU A 75 -2.46 9.90 -15.36
N ARG A 76 -3.59 9.24 -15.15
CA ARG A 76 -4.59 9.68 -14.17
C ARG A 76 -4.23 9.28 -12.74
N GLU A 77 -3.21 8.48 -12.53
CA GLU A 77 -2.85 7.95 -11.20
C GLU A 77 -2.63 9.06 -10.18
N SER A 78 -1.83 10.07 -10.53
CA SER A 78 -1.52 11.19 -9.61
C SER A 78 -2.75 12.04 -9.29
N THR A 79 -3.60 12.30 -10.27
CA THR A 79 -4.84 13.06 -10.08
C THR A 79 -5.82 12.30 -9.18
N VAL A 80 -5.96 11.01 -9.40
CA VAL A 80 -6.84 10.15 -8.60
C VAL A 80 -6.32 10.05 -7.16
N GLU A 81 -5.02 9.86 -6.98
CA GLU A 81 -4.40 9.83 -5.66
C GLU A 81 -4.63 11.13 -4.89
N ALA A 82 -4.42 12.27 -5.54
CA ALA A 82 -4.65 13.58 -4.93
C ALA A 82 -6.11 13.75 -4.50
N ARG A 83 -7.05 13.30 -5.31
CA ARG A 83 -8.49 13.36 -5.00
C ARG A 83 -8.84 12.47 -3.82
N ILE A 84 -8.30 11.28 -3.76
CA ILE A 84 -8.51 10.36 -2.63
C ILE A 84 -7.96 10.97 -1.34
N ARG A 85 -6.76 11.54 -1.38
CA ARG A 85 -6.16 12.22 -0.22
C ARG A 85 -7.01 13.38 0.28
N GLU A 86 -7.50 14.19 -0.63
CA GLU A 86 -8.35 15.33 -0.30
C GLU A 86 -9.65 14.88 0.35
N ARG A 87 -10.33 13.89 -0.22
CA ARG A 87 -11.57 13.35 0.33
C ARG A 87 -11.34 12.70 1.69
N PHE A 88 -10.23 11.96 1.84
CA PHE A 88 -9.90 11.31 3.11
C PHE A 88 -9.63 12.33 4.21
N ALA A 89 -8.95 13.40 3.91
CA ALA A 89 -8.62 14.46 4.88
C ALA A 89 -9.81 15.38 5.19
N ALA A 90 -10.83 15.40 4.34
CA ALA A 90 -11.97 16.31 4.48
C ALA A 90 -12.70 16.12 5.83
N GLY A 91 -12.88 17.20 6.56
CA GLY A 91 -13.52 17.18 7.87
C GLY A 91 -12.66 16.63 9.00
N LYS A 92 -11.44 16.23 8.72
CA LYS A 92 -10.51 15.75 9.73
C LYS A 92 -9.45 16.84 10.02
N ASN A 93 -9.43 17.30 11.26
CA ASN A 93 -8.46 18.28 11.72
C ASN A 93 -7.48 17.58 12.66
N ASP A 94 -6.73 16.64 12.12
CA ASP A 94 -5.84 15.77 12.88
C ASP A 94 -4.43 15.82 12.31
N GLU A 95 -3.51 16.36 13.08
CA GLU A 95 -2.09 16.43 12.72
C GLU A 95 -1.43 15.04 12.62
N ASN A 96 -2.04 14.03 13.24
CA ASN A 96 -1.55 12.67 13.28
C ASN A 96 -2.23 11.76 12.27
N LEU A 97 -2.99 12.33 11.33
CA LEU A 97 -3.65 11.56 10.28
C LEU A 97 -2.59 11.06 9.28
N PRO A 98 -2.41 9.75 9.13
CA PRO A 98 -1.47 9.22 8.16
C PRO A 98 -1.89 9.56 6.73
N ARG A 99 -0.90 9.79 5.90
CA ARG A 99 -1.11 10.10 4.49
C ARG A 99 -1.27 8.80 3.71
N PRO A 100 -2.31 8.64 2.88
CA PRO A 100 -2.37 7.48 1.99
C PRO A 100 -1.37 7.61 0.84
N GLN A 101 -0.58 6.55 0.66
CA GLN A 101 0.34 6.38 -0.46
C GLN A 101 -0.24 5.29 -1.36
N ILE A 102 -0.59 5.64 -2.58
CA ILE A 102 -1.27 4.72 -3.48
C ILE A 102 -0.37 4.37 -4.66
N ILE A 103 -0.15 3.07 -4.85
CA ILE A 103 0.48 2.54 -6.05
C ILE A 103 -0.60 1.76 -6.80
N ASN A 104 -0.74 2.04 -8.08
CA ASN A 104 -1.67 1.32 -8.94
C ASN A 104 -0.91 0.35 -9.84
N GLU A 105 -1.43 -0.85 -9.98
CA GLU A 105 -0.96 -1.82 -10.94
C GLU A 105 -2.11 -2.63 -11.50
N SER A 106 -2.01 -3.07 -12.76
CA SER A 106 -2.99 -3.98 -13.31
C SER A 106 -2.77 -5.39 -12.79
N ILE A 107 -3.85 -6.18 -12.74
CA ILE A 107 -3.75 -7.59 -12.29
C ILE A 107 -2.81 -8.40 -13.20
N SER A 108 -2.80 -8.12 -14.49
CA SER A 108 -1.91 -8.79 -15.44
C SER A 108 -0.44 -8.51 -15.12
N LYS A 109 -0.09 -7.25 -14.90
CA LYS A 109 1.30 -6.85 -14.58
C LYS A 109 1.73 -7.37 -13.21
N LEU A 110 0.82 -7.34 -12.24
CA LEU A 110 1.11 -7.89 -10.92
C LEU A 110 1.42 -9.38 -11.01
N ASN A 111 0.59 -10.15 -11.72
CA ASN A 111 0.81 -11.58 -11.89
C ASN A 111 2.09 -11.89 -12.67
N ASP A 112 2.42 -11.09 -13.69
CA ASP A 112 3.70 -11.21 -14.41
C ASP A 112 4.87 -10.99 -13.46
N ALA A 113 4.80 -9.95 -12.62
CA ALA A 113 5.85 -9.65 -11.66
C ALA A 113 6.02 -10.77 -10.63
N LEU A 114 4.94 -11.38 -10.18
CA LEU A 114 4.99 -12.52 -9.25
C LEU A 114 5.61 -13.74 -9.92
N THR A 115 5.25 -14.02 -11.17
CA THR A 115 5.82 -15.11 -11.96
C THR A 115 7.33 -14.92 -12.15
N MET A 116 7.77 -13.71 -12.35
CA MET A 116 9.19 -13.37 -12.52
C MET A 116 9.94 -13.27 -11.20
N GLY A 117 9.26 -13.33 -10.07
CA GLY A 117 9.86 -13.20 -8.76
C GLY A 117 10.34 -11.80 -8.40
N ARG A 118 9.66 -10.77 -8.86
CA ARG A 118 10.04 -9.39 -8.55
C ARG A 118 9.84 -9.11 -7.07
N TYR A 119 10.92 -8.78 -6.40
CA TYR A 119 11.01 -8.70 -4.94
C TYR A 119 9.91 -7.83 -4.31
N PHE A 120 9.71 -6.63 -4.82
CA PHE A 120 8.73 -5.69 -4.25
C PHE A 120 7.33 -6.29 -4.19
N TYR A 121 6.87 -6.86 -5.30
CA TYR A 121 5.52 -7.44 -5.37
C TYR A 121 5.44 -8.77 -4.62
N VAL A 122 6.48 -9.57 -4.64
CA VAL A 122 6.55 -10.82 -3.86
C VAL A 122 6.41 -10.53 -2.38
N GLU A 123 7.11 -9.52 -1.87
CA GLU A 123 7.02 -9.09 -0.47
C GLU A 123 5.61 -8.59 -0.12
N ILE A 124 5.01 -7.78 -0.98
CA ILE A 124 3.65 -7.27 -0.75
C ILE A 124 2.66 -8.43 -0.63
N VAL A 125 2.72 -9.39 -1.54
CA VAL A 125 1.79 -10.53 -1.53
C VAL A 125 2.06 -11.44 -0.33
N ALA A 126 3.32 -11.63 0.05
CA ALA A 126 3.67 -12.47 1.19
C ALA A 126 3.24 -11.87 2.54
N LYS A 127 3.46 -10.56 2.72
CA LYS A 127 3.32 -9.89 4.02
C LYS A 127 2.19 -8.89 4.10
N GLY A 128 1.54 -8.61 2.99
CA GLY A 128 0.46 -7.64 2.93
C GLY A 128 -0.85 -8.15 3.53
N ILE A 129 -1.80 -7.23 3.63
CA ILE A 129 -3.14 -7.52 4.13
C ILE A 129 -4.15 -7.16 3.05
N MET A 130 -4.99 -8.11 2.68
CA MET A 130 -6.06 -7.89 1.71
C MET A 130 -7.17 -7.08 2.39
N LEU A 131 -7.34 -5.82 1.99
CA LEU A 131 -8.43 -4.98 2.48
C LEU A 131 -9.69 -5.16 1.66
N TYR A 132 -9.54 -5.43 0.38
CA TYR A 132 -10.67 -5.65 -0.53
C TYR A 132 -10.24 -6.63 -1.62
N ASP A 133 -11.11 -7.58 -1.87
CA ASP A 133 -10.95 -8.57 -2.96
C ASP A 133 -12.31 -8.71 -3.66
N SER A 134 -12.36 -8.38 -4.95
CA SER A 134 -13.57 -8.52 -5.75
C SER A 134 -13.96 -9.98 -6.00
N GLY A 135 -13.01 -10.89 -5.83
CA GLY A 135 -13.21 -12.31 -6.15
C GLY A 135 -13.15 -12.63 -7.63
N GLU A 136 -12.94 -11.64 -8.49
CA GLU A 136 -12.94 -11.85 -9.95
C GLU A 136 -11.61 -12.40 -10.48
N CYS A 137 -10.51 -12.16 -9.78
CA CYS A 137 -9.17 -12.52 -10.25
C CYS A 137 -8.38 -13.21 -9.15
N LEU A 138 -7.46 -14.06 -9.55
CA LEU A 138 -6.56 -14.76 -8.64
C LEU A 138 -5.14 -14.22 -8.79
N LEU A 139 -4.42 -14.18 -7.67
CA LEU A 139 -2.98 -13.88 -7.66
C LEU A 139 -2.21 -15.15 -8.04
N THR A 140 -1.24 -14.98 -8.93
CA THR A 140 -0.29 -16.03 -9.27
C THR A 140 0.56 -16.37 -8.05
N THR A 141 0.87 -17.65 -7.86
CA THR A 141 1.83 -18.06 -6.83
C THR A 141 3.20 -17.47 -7.14
N PRO A 142 3.80 -16.72 -6.20
CA PRO A 142 5.11 -16.13 -6.44
C PRO A 142 6.17 -17.18 -6.69
N LYS A 143 7.15 -16.83 -7.54
CA LYS A 143 8.33 -17.67 -7.75
C LYS A 143 9.08 -17.81 -6.44
N GLU A 144 9.50 -19.04 -6.09
CA GLU A 144 10.41 -19.25 -4.97
C GLU A 144 11.80 -18.71 -5.34
N LEU A 145 12.33 -17.87 -4.45
CA LEU A 145 13.65 -17.28 -4.61
C LEU A 145 14.60 -17.84 -3.55
N ASP A 146 15.84 -18.16 -3.92
CA ASP A 146 16.86 -18.49 -2.94
C ASP A 146 17.37 -17.21 -2.26
N TYR A 147 18.13 -17.37 -1.18
CA TYR A 147 18.61 -16.25 -0.39
C TYR A 147 19.44 -15.25 -1.22
N ALA A 148 20.29 -15.76 -2.13
CA ALA A 148 21.13 -14.91 -2.97
C ALA A 148 20.31 -14.11 -3.97
N GLU A 149 19.29 -14.72 -4.57
CA GLU A 149 18.36 -14.04 -5.48
C GLU A 149 17.60 -12.94 -4.76
N ILE A 150 17.08 -13.21 -3.58
CA ILE A 150 16.34 -12.23 -2.76
C ILE A 150 17.24 -11.05 -2.41
N LYS A 151 18.47 -11.32 -1.97
CA LYS A 151 19.44 -10.29 -1.60
C LYS A 151 19.81 -9.40 -2.79
N ALA A 152 20.10 -9.98 -3.94
CA ALA A 152 20.44 -9.24 -5.14
C ALA A 152 19.31 -8.35 -5.61
N MET A 153 18.06 -8.83 -5.59
CA MET A 153 16.87 -8.05 -5.96
C MET A 153 16.59 -6.92 -4.99
N ALA A 154 16.76 -7.16 -3.70
CA ALA A 154 16.56 -6.14 -2.67
C ALA A 154 17.59 -5.01 -2.82
N GLU A 155 18.87 -5.35 -3.06
CA GLU A 155 19.92 -4.37 -3.30
C GLU A 155 19.65 -3.54 -4.56
N GLU A 156 19.23 -4.17 -5.65
CA GLU A 156 18.85 -3.49 -6.88
C GLU A 156 17.69 -2.50 -6.63
N TYR A 157 16.68 -2.91 -5.90
CA TYR A 157 15.52 -2.07 -5.59
C TYR A 157 15.90 -0.84 -4.78
N TYR A 158 16.77 -0.99 -3.77
CA TYR A 158 17.15 0.10 -2.88
C TYR A 158 18.29 0.98 -3.42
N THR A 159 19.01 0.56 -4.45
CA THR A 159 20.09 1.34 -5.04
C THR A 159 19.69 2.08 -6.33
N SER A 160 18.54 1.74 -6.87
CA SER A 160 17.98 2.45 -8.04
C SER A 160 17.09 3.60 -7.59
#